data_43f8e1c0bdfbda4d5ecb9598e43fadf7
#
_entry.id   43f8e1c0bdfbda4d5ecb9598e43fadf7
#
_cell.length_a   1.000
_cell.length_b   1.000
_cell.length_c   1.000
_cell.angle_alpha   90.00
_cell.angle_beta   90.00
_cell.angle_gamma   90.00
#
_symmetry.space_group_name_H-M   'P 1'
#
loop_
_entity.id
_entity.type
_entity.pdbx_description
1 polymer ?
#
loop_
_entity_poly.entity_id
_entity_poly.type
_entity_poly.pdbx_seq_one_letter_code
_entity_poly.pdbx_strand_id
1 'polypeptide(L)'
;QKILGSPYLIHLAGKTQVKPATHAARHPILHGVDMDGWESQGTLYLIDAQPGIDPLLIGTGHSKRVGTVTNQFGVHELDQIMSAPIAWTWKNSYGNRVFTTSLGHEKDFMNPNAVRVIINGVFWSVDQPVPALETVINTRAMSRH
;
A
#
# COMPACT_ATOMS: atom_id res chain seq x y z
N GLN A 1 -15.93 1.11 4.59
CA GLN A 1 -15.60 -0.23 5.12
C GLN A 1 -16.03 -1.33 4.15
N LYS A 2 -17.28 -1.36 3.69
CA LYS A 2 -17.84 -2.45 2.86
C LYS A 2 -17.11 -2.69 1.52
N ILE A 3 -16.40 -1.70 1.00
CA ILE A 3 -15.72 -1.77 -0.30
C ILE A 3 -14.22 -1.99 -0.11
N LEU A 4 -13.54 -1.14 0.67
CA LEU A 4 -12.08 -1.14 0.77
C LEU A 4 -11.52 -1.98 1.92
N GLY A 5 -12.36 -2.45 2.84
CA GLY A 5 -11.96 -3.28 3.97
C GLY A 5 -11.28 -2.56 5.14
N SER A 6 -10.90 -1.28 4.98
CA SER A 6 -10.19 -0.55 6.04
C SER A 6 -10.39 0.96 5.92
N PRO A 7 -10.90 1.63 6.95
CA PRO A 7 -10.96 3.09 6.98
C PRO A 7 -9.59 3.70 7.33
N TYR A 8 -9.36 4.89 6.80
CA TYR A 8 -8.24 5.74 7.19
C TYR A 8 -8.44 6.29 8.61
N LEU A 9 -7.36 6.38 9.37
CA LEU A 9 -7.34 6.93 10.72
C LEU A 9 -6.56 8.26 10.78
N ILE A 10 -5.27 8.19 10.46
CA ILE A 10 -4.34 9.30 10.52
C ILE A 10 -3.14 9.00 9.62
N HIS A 11 -2.36 10.03 9.25
CA HIS A 11 -1.10 9.83 8.56
C HIS A 11 0.08 10.39 9.36
N LEU A 12 1.24 9.77 9.18
CA LEU A 12 2.50 10.25 9.74
C LEU A 12 3.21 11.09 8.69
N ALA A 13 3.84 12.18 9.15
CA ALA A 13 4.63 13.01 8.25
C ALA A 13 5.95 12.30 7.87
N GLY A 14 6.43 12.53 6.64
CA GLY A 14 7.71 12.02 6.15
C GLY A 14 7.54 10.80 5.24
N LYS A 15 8.68 10.21 4.90
CA LYS A 15 8.75 9.07 3.99
C LYS A 15 8.35 7.77 4.67
N THR A 16 7.95 6.80 3.86
CA THR A 16 7.56 5.47 4.32
C THR A 16 8.53 4.41 3.81
N GLN A 17 9.10 3.62 4.70
CA GLN A 17 9.82 2.40 4.33
C GLN A 17 8.79 1.33 3.99
N VAL A 18 8.89 0.77 2.78
CA VAL A 18 7.94 -0.22 2.26
C VAL A 18 8.61 -1.58 2.21
N LYS A 19 7.96 -2.58 2.76
CA LYS A 19 8.39 -3.98 2.63
C LYS A 19 7.22 -4.87 2.23
N PRO A 20 7.42 -5.80 1.29
CA PRO A 20 6.46 -6.86 1.05
C PRO A 20 6.27 -7.74 2.30
N ALA A 21 5.02 -8.12 2.57
CA ALA A 21 4.72 -9.02 3.66
C ALA A 21 5.23 -10.43 3.32
N THR A 22 5.96 -11.06 4.24
CA THR A 22 6.62 -12.35 3.99
C THR A 22 5.63 -13.45 3.59
N HIS A 23 4.45 -13.49 4.22
CA HIS A 23 3.42 -14.48 3.90
C HIS A 23 2.84 -14.30 2.48
N ALA A 24 2.90 -13.09 1.93
CA ALA A 24 2.38 -12.75 0.61
C ALA A 24 3.40 -12.89 -0.52
N ALA A 25 4.62 -13.38 -0.26
CA ALA A 25 5.72 -13.45 -1.24
C ALA A 25 5.36 -14.17 -2.55
N ARG A 26 4.39 -15.08 -2.51
CA ARG A 26 3.89 -15.82 -3.70
C ARG A 26 2.59 -15.24 -4.26
N HIS A 27 2.09 -14.15 -3.71
CA HIS A 27 0.86 -13.55 -4.18
C HIS A 27 1.06 -12.95 -5.59
N PRO A 28 0.16 -13.16 -6.56
CA PRO A 28 0.33 -12.67 -7.94
C PRO A 28 0.63 -11.18 -8.05
N ILE A 29 0.06 -10.36 -7.16
CA ILE A 29 0.31 -8.91 -7.14
C ILE A 29 1.79 -8.58 -6.85
N LEU A 30 2.50 -9.44 -6.10
CA LEU A 30 3.92 -9.24 -5.80
C LEU A 30 4.85 -9.91 -6.83
N HIS A 31 4.32 -10.46 -7.92
CA HIS A 31 5.13 -11.05 -8.97
C HIS A 31 6.06 -9.98 -9.61
N GLY A 32 7.37 -10.21 -9.52
CA GLY A 32 8.39 -9.29 -10.02
C GLY A 32 8.62 -8.03 -9.17
N VAL A 33 8.14 -8.02 -7.93
CA VAL A 33 8.42 -6.99 -6.94
C VAL A 33 9.62 -7.39 -6.10
N ASP A 34 10.52 -6.45 -5.84
CA ASP A 34 11.68 -6.67 -4.97
C ASP A 34 11.23 -6.90 -3.52
N MET A 35 11.60 -8.04 -2.95
CA MET A 35 11.24 -8.42 -1.59
C MET A 35 12.07 -7.70 -0.51
N ASP A 36 13.19 -7.08 -0.87
CA ASP A 36 13.99 -6.26 0.06
C ASP A 36 13.28 -4.94 0.41
N GLY A 37 12.33 -4.54 -0.43
CA GLY A 37 11.52 -3.35 -0.25
C GLY A 37 12.17 -2.08 -0.80
N TRP A 38 11.54 -0.93 -0.52
CA TRP A 38 11.98 0.37 -1.00
C TRP A 38 11.50 1.52 -0.11
N GLU A 39 11.98 2.73 -0.35
CA GLU A 39 11.47 3.94 0.28
C GLU A 39 10.43 4.63 -0.62
N SER A 40 9.20 4.78 -0.13
CA SER A 40 8.19 5.66 -0.71
C SER A 40 8.40 7.10 -0.23
N GLN A 41 8.20 8.06 -1.12
CA GLN A 41 8.23 9.48 -0.77
C GLN A 41 6.90 9.95 -0.15
N GLY A 42 5.89 9.09 -0.16
CA GLY A 42 4.60 9.31 0.49
C GLY A 42 4.62 9.07 2.00
N THR A 43 3.68 9.67 2.68
CA THR A 43 3.49 9.53 4.12
C THR A 43 2.81 8.20 4.45
N LEU A 44 3.12 7.62 5.61
CA LEU A 44 2.44 6.42 6.09
C LEU A 44 1.00 6.76 6.52
N TYR A 45 0.04 6.11 5.91
CA TYR A 45 -1.35 6.15 6.34
C TYR A 45 -1.61 4.99 7.30
N LEU A 46 -2.02 5.32 8.53
CA LEU A 46 -2.53 4.35 9.47
C LEU A 46 -4.00 4.08 9.17
N ILE A 47 -4.38 2.83 9.23
CA ILE A 47 -5.72 2.34 8.92
C ILE A 47 -6.27 1.50 10.07
N ASP A 48 -7.57 1.44 10.20
CA ASP A 48 -8.26 0.46 11.04
C ASP A 48 -8.43 -0.83 10.22
N ALA A 49 -7.42 -1.71 10.32
CA ALA A 49 -7.37 -2.94 9.54
C ALA A 49 -8.50 -3.89 9.94
N GLN A 50 -9.50 -4.05 9.08
CA GLN A 50 -10.64 -4.93 9.35
C GLN A 50 -10.27 -6.41 9.20
N PRO A 51 -10.91 -7.31 9.97
CA PRO A 51 -10.76 -8.75 9.79
C PRO A 51 -11.03 -9.17 8.34
N GLY A 52 -10.12 -9.95 7.77
CA GLY A 52 -10.24 -10.48 6.40
C GLY A 52 -9.52 -9.69 5.32
N ILE A 53 -8.87 -8.56 5.64
CA ILE A 53 -7.87 -8.02 4.72
C ILE A 53 -6.62 -8.91 4.72
N ASP A 54 -6.00 -9.03 3.55
CA ASP A 54 -4.73 -9.73 3.39
C ASP A 54 -3.64 -8.71 3.00
N PRO A 55 -2.79 -8.29 3.97
CA PRO A 55 -1.73 -7.32 3.71
C PRO A 55 -0.68 -7.84 2.74
N LEU A 56 -0.39 -7.08 1.70
CA LEU A 56 0.66 -7.39 0.72
C LEU A 56 1.93 -6.57 0.96
N LEU A 57 1.75 -5.30 1.32
CA LEU A 57 2.86 -4.40 1.65
C LEU A 57 2.63 -3.78 3.03
N ILE A 58 3.70 -3.75 3.80
CA ILE A 58 3.75 -3.07 5.09
C ILE A 58 4.60 -1.81 4.94
N GLY A 59 4.04 -0.69 5.34
CA GLY A 59 4.74 0.57 5.47
C GLY A 59 5.20 0.79 6.90
N THR A 60 6.41 1.33 7.07
CA THR A 60 6.93 1.78 8.37
C THR A 60 7.32 3.25 8.26
N GLY A 61 6.85 4.06 9.19
CA GLY A 61 7.11 5.49 9.24
C GLY A 61 7.46 5.97 10.65
N HIS A 62 8.06 7.15 10.72
CA HIS A 62 8.39 7.80 11.98
C HIS A 62 7.34 8.86 12.31
N SER A 63 6.79 8.80 13.51
CA SER A 63 5.90 9.86 14.00
C SER A 63 6.71 10.99 14.62
N LYS A 64 6.35 12.23 14.27
CA LYS A 64 6.85 13.44 14.94
C LYS A 64 6.12 13.71 16.26
N ARG A 65 5.01 13.03 16.48
CA ARG A 65 4.20 13.11 17.71
C ARG A 65 4.16 11.72 18.34
N VAL A 66 4.34 11.64 19.63
CA VAL A 66 4.23 10.41 20.42
C VAL A 66 3.16 10.63 21.47
N GLY A 67 2.37 9.58 21.76
CA GLY A 67 1.25 9.62 22.68
C GLY A 67 -0.09 9.85 21.98
N THR A 68 -1.05 10.31 22.74
CA THR A 68 -2.45 10.45 22.30
C THR A 68 -2.64 11.64 21.37
N VAL A 69 -3.18 11.38 20.19
CA VAL A 69 -3.55 12.40 19.18
C VAL A 69 -5.02 12.24 18.82
N THR A 70 -5.75 13.35 18.83
CA THR A 70 -7.17 13.38 18.45
C THR A 70 -7.36 14.08 17.11
N ASN A 71 -8.18 13.47 16.23
CA ASN A 71 -8.62 14.08 14.99
C ASN A 71 -10.12 13.78 14.74
N GLN A 72 -10.62 14.14 13.56
CA GLN A 72 -12.02 13.89 13.18
C GLN A 72 -12.41 12.40 13.07
N PHE A 73 -11.43 11.48 13.04
CA PHE A 73 -11.64 10.04 12.98
C PHE A 73 -11.49 9.36 14.35
N GLY A 74 -11.19 10.12 15.40
CA GLY A 74 -11.12 9.62 16.77
C GLY A 74 -9.83 9.94 17.50
N VAL A 75 -9.59 9.17 18.55
CA VAL A 75 -8.40 9.22 19.40
C VAL A 75 -7.45 8.11 18.95
N HIS A 76 -6.18 8.44 18.76
CA HIS A 76 -5.14 7.53 18.27
C HIS A 76 -3.92 7.60 19.17
N GLU A 77 -3.36 6.45 19.51
CA GLU A 77 -2.07 6.36 20.18
C GLU A 77 -0.96 6.21 19.12
N LEU A 78 0.04 7.05 19.20
CA LEU A 78 1.17 7.06 18.29
C LEU A 78 2.47 6.77 19.03
N ASP A 79 3.19 5.78 18.54
CA ASP A 79 4.58 5.53 18.94
C ASP A 79 5.55 6.26 17.99
N GLN A 80 6.81 6.32 18.37
CA GLN A 80 7.86 6.93 17.57
C GLN A 80 8.01 6.26 16.19
N ILE A 81 7.82 4.95 16.15
CA ILE A 81 7.86 4.14 14.92
C ILE A 81 6.52 3.40 14.83
N MET A 82 5.86 3.58 13.71
CA MET A 82 4.57 2.93 13.42
C MET A 82 4.68 2.13 12.14
N SER A 83 3.96 1.01 12.10
CA SER A 83 3.82 0.20 10.89
C SER A 83 2.35 -0.08 10.61
N ALA A 84 1.99 -0.10 9.33
CA ALA A 84 0.62 -0.41 8.90
C ALA A 84 0.62 -1.04 7.50
N PRO A 85 -0.42 -1.82 7.15
CA PRO A 85 -0.66 -2.20 5.77
C PRO A 85 -0.83 -0.97 4.89
N ILE A 86 -0.09 -0.92 3.77
CA ILE A 86 -0.18 0.14 2.76
C ILE A 86 -0.64 -0.38 1.39
N ALA A 87 -0.67 -1.70 1.23
CA ALA A 87 -1.37 -2.37 0.15
C ALA A 87 -1.92 -3.70 0.68
N TRP A 88 -3.15 -4.03 0.30
CA TRP A 88 -3.81 -5.25 0.73
C TRP A 88 -4.84 -5.72 -0.28
N THR A 89 -5.22 -6.99 -0.18
CA THR A 89 -6.38 -7.52 -0.86
C THR A 89 -7.54 -7.71 0.12
N TRP A 90 -8.73 -7.67 -0.41
CA TRP A 90 -9.97 -7.79 0.33
C TRP A 90 -11.03 -8.47 -0.55
N LYS A 91 -11.84 -9.31 0.04
CA LYS A 91 -13.05 -9.77 -0.61
C LYS A 91 -14.23 -9.02 0.00
N ASN A 92 -14.82 -8.12 -0.77
CA ASN A 92 -15.90 -7.27 -0.27
C ASN A 92 -17.19 -8.06 0.00
N SER A 93 -18.16 -7.41 0.64
CA SER A 93 -19.45 -8.03 0.98
C SER A 93 -20.28 -8.48 -0.24
N TYR A 94 -19.92 -8.06 -1.43
CA TYR A 94 -20.53 -8.49 -2.70
C TYR A 94 -19.78 -9.67 -3.35
N GLY A 95 -18.74 -10.17 -2.71
CA GLY A 95 -17.93 -11.28 -3.21
C GLY A 95 -16.85 -10.89 -4.22
N ASN A 96 -16.68 -9.60 -4.53
CA ASN A 96 -15.69 -9.12 -5.49
C ASN A 96 -14.30 -9.03 -4.87
N ARG A 97 -13.28 -9.29 -5.69
CA ARG A 97 -11.88 -9.00 -5.36
C ARG A 97 -11.65 -7.51 -5.33
N VAL A 98 -10.97 -7.03 -4.32
CA VAL A 98 -10.57 -5.64 -4.18
C VAL A 98 -9.09 -5.58 -3.86
N PHE A 99 -8.34 -4.83 -4.63
CA PHE A 99 -6.99 -4.41 -4.30
C PHE A 99 -7.03 -2.95 -3.87
N THR A 100 -6.39 -2.66 -2.76
CA THR A 100 -6.29 -1.29 -2.22
C THR A 100 -4.84 -0.97 -1.91
N THR A 101 -4.41 0.25 -2.20
CA THR A 101 -3.11 0.75 -1.80
C THR A 101 -3.18 2.22 -1.44
N SER A 102 -2.38 2.63 -0.47
CA SER A 102 -2.13 4.03 -0.12
C SER A 102 -0.86 4.59 -0.79
N LEU A 103 -0.13 3.78 -1.57
CA LEU A 103 0.94 4.28 -2.43
C LEU A 103 0.34 5.20 -3.50
N GLY A 104 0.91 6.37 -3.70
CA GLY A 104 0.35 7.31 -4.66
C GLY A 104 1.02 8.68 -4.66
N HIS A 105 2.13 8.84 -3.95
CA HIS A 105 2.97 10.02 -4.11
C HIS A 105 3.53 10.07 -5.53
N GLU A 106 3.59 11.25 -6.15
CA GLU A 106 4.01 11.39 -7.56
C GLU A 106 5.33 10.68 -7.88
N LYS A 107 6.28 10.71 -6.93
CA LYS A 107 7.58 10.04 -7.07
C LYS A 107 7.51 8.52 -6.95
N ASP A 108 6.47 7.96 -6.35
CA ASP A 108 6.28 6.50 -6.30
C ASP A 108 6.03 5.94 -7.70
N PHE A 109 5.44 6.73 -8.61
CA PHE A 109 5.27 6.32 -10.02
C PHE A 109 6.57 6.29 -10.82
N MET A 110 7.68 6.73 -10.24
CA MET A 110 9.02 6.55 -10.80
C MET A 110 9.72 5.30 -10.24
N ASN A 111 9.16 4.67 -9.21
CA ASN A 111 9.69 3.44 -8.65
C ASN A 111 9.07 2.23 -9.36
N PRO A 112 9.86 1.38 -10.04
CA PRO A 112 9.32 0.25 -10.79
C PRO A 112 8.57 -0.76 -9.91
N ASN A 113 8.96 -0.94 -8.65
CA ASN A 113 8.27 -1.84 -7.73
C ASN A 113 6.87 -1.31 -7.38
N ALA A 114 6.74 -0.02 -7.06
CA ALA A 114 5.45 0.60 -6.75
C ALA A 114 4.50 0.52 -7.94
N VAL A 115 4.99 0.85 -9.15
CA VAL A 115 4.19 0.79 -10.38
C VAL A 115 3.81 -0.66 -10.69
N ARG A 116 4.72 -1.62 -10.52
CA ARG A 116 4.41 -3.05 -10.75
C ARG A 116 3.31 -3.54 -9.82
N VAL A 117 3.37 -3.21 -8.53
CA VAL A 117 2.30 -3.56 -7.57
C VAL A 117 0.95 -3.00 -8.01
N ILE A 118 0.90 -1.74 -8.44
CA ILE A 118 -0.35 -1.11 -8.89
C ILE A 118 -0.90 -1.81 -10.13
N ILE A 119 -0.06 -2.04 -11.14
CA ILE A 119 -0.46 -2.72 -12.39
C ILE A 119 -0.94 -4.13 -12.08
N ASN A 120 -0.14 -4.92 -11.35
CA ASN A 120 -0.52 -6.27 -10.98
C ASN A 120 -1.83 -6.30 -10.18
N GLY A 121 -2.02 -5.32 -9.28
CA GLY A 121 -3.25 -5.16 -8.51
C GLY A 121 -4.48 -4.95 -9.38
N VAL A 122 -4.37 -4.11 -10.42
CA VAL A 122 -5.46 -3.89 -11.39
C VAL A 122 -5.81 -5.20 -12.12
N PHE A 123 -4.82 -5.89 -12.69
CA PHE A 123 -5.05 -7.16 -13.40
C PHE A 123 -5.66 -8.21 -12.48
N TRP A 124 -5.12 -8.37 -11.27
CA TRP A 124 -5.64 -9.31 -10.29
C TRP A 124 -7.10 -9.01 -9.90
N SER A 125 -7.45 -7.73 -9.74
CA SER A 125 -8.81 -7.33 -9.33
C SER A 125 -9.87 -7.67 -10.37
N VAL A 126 -9.51 -7.70 -11.64
CA VAL A 126 -10.40 -8.06 -12.75
C VAL A 126 -10.24 -9.53 -13.21
N ASP A 127 -9.60 -10.35 -12.36
CA ASP A 127 -9.37 -11.79 -12.60
C ASP A 127 -8.57 -12.08 -13.88
N GLN A 128 -7.63 -11.21 -14.22
CA GLN A 128 -6.72 -11.40 -15.34
C GLN A 128 -5.32 -11.79 -14.84
N PRO A 129 -4.57 -12.59 -15.61
CA PRO A 129 -3.17 -12.88 -15.31
C PRO A 129 -2.37 -11.58 -15.19
N VAL A 130 -1.54 -11.47 -14.15
CA VAL A 130 -0.63 -10.33 -14.02
C VAL A 130 0.42 -10.34 -15.15
N PRO A 131 0.91 -9.15 -15.58
CA PRO A 131 1.91 -9.06 -16.64
C PRO A 131 3.16 -9.89 -16.35
N ALA A 132 3.72 -10.49 -17.38
CA ALA A 132 4.96 -11.26 -17.29
C ALA A 132 6.13 -10.40 -16.81
N LEU A 133 7.20 -11.04 -16.30
CA LEU A 133 8.39 -10.32 -15.78
C LEU A 133 9.07 -9.47 -16.83
N GLU A 134 9.07 -9.95 -18.07
CA GLU A 134 9.70 -9.29 -19.23
C GLU A 134 8.93 -8.05 -19.69
N THR A 135 7.71 -7.86 -19.19
CA THR A 135 6.91 -6.68 -19.53
C THR A 135 7.59 -5.42 -18.99
N VAL A 136 8.05 -4.58 -19.90
CA VAL A 136 8.68 -3.31 -19.54
C VAL A 136 7.66 -2.37 -18.95
N ILE A 137 7.90 -1.95 -17.71
CA ILE A 137 7.10 -0.93 -17.04
C ILE A 137 7.80 0.41 -17.23
N ASN A 138 7.17 1.29 -17.98
CA ASN A 138 7.70 2.63 -18.19
C ASN A 138 7.33 3.54 -17.01
N THR A 139 8.34 3.95 -16.24
CA THR A 139 8.19 4.81 -15.07
C THR A 139 8.59 6.26 -15.33
N ARG A 140 8.75 6.65 -16.60
CA ARG A 140 9.10 8.04 -16.93
C ARG A 140 7.99 8.98 -16.45
N ALA A 141 8.39 10.02 -15.73
CA ALA A 141 7.51 11.11 -15.40
C ALA A 141 6.95 11.70 -16.68
N MET A 142 5.63 11.89 -16.75
CA MET A 142 5.05 12.70 -17.81
C MET A 142 5.59 14.12 -17.63
N SER A 143 6.36 14.60 -18.62
CA SER A 143 6.79 15.98 -18.64
C SER A 143 5.54 16.87 -18.64
N ARG A 144 5.41 17.72 -17.65
CA ARG A 144 4.38 18.77 -17.66
C ARG A 144 4.75 19.73 -18.78
N HIS A 145 3.94 19.80 -19.81
CA HIS A 145 3.97 20.83 -20.81
C HIS A 145 3.34 22.11 -20.26
#